data_69f30a336a07f0e93734aa5a123864ee
#
_entry.id   69f30a336a07f0e93734aa5a123864ee
#
_cell.length_a   1.000
_cell.length_b   1.000
_cell.length_c   1.000
_cell.angle_alpha   90.00
_cell.angle_beta   90.00
_cell.angle_gamma   90.00
#
_symmetry.space_group_name_H-M   'P 1'
#
loop_
_entity.id
_entity.type
_entity.pdbx_description
1 polymer ?
#
loop_
_entity_poly.entity_id
_entity_poly.type
_entity_poly.pdbx_seq_one_letter_code
_entity_poly.pdbx_strand_id
1 'polypeptide(L)'
;CGYGVAICHLYAFVYQNIFMEYLSYLFVELFFVLSGFVLYPQLIKVLYKKKNLNIFYLRRWIRTLPLYFLMLILVSVLTNNFFSLDFFKYVFFIQKAAPNLIANDFYPVAWSLSIEEYFYLFFPIILLLLNKENYIKIIVFILFALILIKMFFAGLVESNFYRTGTFLRLDAILVGFVIHHFIEKILVYKKPLIFGL
;
A
#
# COMPACT_ATOMS: atom_id res chain seq x y z
N CYS A 1 8.84 11.24 0.36
CA CYS A 1 7.37 11.20 0.52
C CYS A 1 6.94 11.23 2.00
N GLY A 2 7.45 10.36 2.90
CA GLY A 2 6.98 10.27 4.29
C GLY A 2 7.02 11.58 5.08
N TYR A 3 8.10 12.33 5.01
CA TYR A 3 8.18 13.66 5.65
C TYR A 3 7.19 14.66 5.03
N GLY A 4 6.95 14.59 3.72
CA GLY A 4 5.96 15.44 3.07
C GLY A 4 4.54 15.18 3.58
N VAL A 5 4.17 13.90 3.75
CA VAL A 5 2.88 13.51 4.37
C VAL A 5 2.75 14.07 5.77
N ALA A 6 3.77 13.86 6.62
CA ALA A 6 3.75 14.32 8.02
C ALA A 6 3.62 15.85 8.12
N ILE A 7 4.39 16.60 7.33
CA ILE A 7 4.34 18.08 7.31
C ILE A 7 2.97 18.56 6.82
N CYS A 8 2.44 17.99 5.73
CA CYS A 8 1.15 18.39 5.19
C CYS A 8 0.00 18.09 6.16
N HIS A 9 0.01 16.94 6.83
CA HIS A 9 -0.98 16.63 7.86
C HIS A 9 -0.90 17.55 9.06
N LEU A 10 0.30 17.84 9.55
CA LEU A 10 0.49 18.78 10.66
C LEU A 10 -0.02 20.18 10.31
N TYR A 11 0.33 20.66 9.12
CA TYR A 11 -0.09 21.98 8.64
C TYR A 11 -1.60 22.04 8.40
N ALA A 12 -2.19 21.01 7.78
CA ALA A 12 -3.64 20.93 7.57
C ALA A 12 -4.42 20.88 8.90
N PHE A 13 -3.89 20.19 9.92
CA PHE A 13 -4.49 20.15 11.25
C PHE A 13 -4.50 21.51 11.92
N VAL A 14 -3.39 22.28 11.82
CA VAL A 14 -3.25 23.60 12.48
C VAL A 14 -4.04 24.69 11.75
N TYR A 15 -4.02 24.70 10.41
CA TYR A 15 -4.56 25.82 9.61
C TYR A 15 -5.82 25.48 8.82
N GLN A 16 -6.34 24.23 8.91
CA GLN A 16 -7.51 23.74 8.17
C GLN A 16 -7.48 24.10 6.67
N ASN A 17 -6.33 23.97 6.03
CA ASN A 17 -6.12 24.37 4.65
C ASN A 17 -6.41 23.20 3.69
N ILE A 18 -7.46 23.35 2.88
CA ILE A 18 -7.91 22.36 1.89
C ILE A 18 -6.80 21.99 0.91
N PHE A 19 -5.98 22.95 0.47
CA PHE A 19 -4.87 22.70 -0.45
C PHE A 19 -3.82 21.76 0.15
N MET A 20 -3.47 21.95 1.42
CA MET A 20 -2.52 21.08 2.13
C MET A 20 -3.10 19.67 2.35
N GLU A 21 -4.40 19.58 2.51
CA GLU A 21 -5.07 18.28 2.58
C GLU A 21 -4.95 17.52 1.24
N TYR A 22 -5.24 18.16 0.12
CA TYR A 22 -5.03 17.55 -1.21
C TYR A 22 -3.56 17.17 -1.46
N LEU A 23 -2.63 18.01 -1.05
CA LEU A 23 -1.20 17.74 -1.19
C LEU A 23 -0.77 16.51 -0.36
N SER A 24 -1.34 16.34 0.85
CA SER A 24 -1.08 15.16 1.67
C SER A 24 -1.53 13.87 0.97
N TYR A 25 -2.70 13.91 0.29
CA TYR A 25 -3.17 12.75 -0.48
C TYR A 25 -2.25 12.42 -1.65
N LEU A 26 -1.80 13.42 -2.38
CA LEU A 26 -0.85 13.22 -3.47
C LEU A 26 0.45 12.58 -2.98
N PHE A 27 0.97 13.01 -1.84
CA PHE A 27 2.16 12.38 -1.26
C PHE A 27 1.92 10.94 -0.81
N VAL A 28 0.75 10.61 -0.29
CA VAL A 28 0.38 9.22 0.06
C VAL A 28 0.26 8.36 -1.20
N GLU A 29 -0.35 8.86 -2.28
CA GLU A 29 -0.42 8.14 -3.56
C GLU A 29 0.99 7.86 -4.12
N LEU A 30 1.83 8.89 -4.14
CA LEU A 30 3.23 8.73 -4.58
C LEU A 30 4.00 7.74 -3.68
N PHE A 31 3.68 7.71 -2.38
CA PHE A 31 4.28 6.75 -1.47
C PHE A 31 3.90 5.31 -1.81
N PHE A 32 2.63 5.03 -2.13
CA PHE A 32 2.19 3.69 -2.56
C PHE A 32 2.83 3.29 -3.89
N VAL A 33 2.87 4.19 -4.88
CA VAL A 33 3.55 3.92 -6.15
C VAL A 33 5.04 3.62 -5.93
N LEU A 34 5.72 4.41 -5.09
CA LEU A 34 7.12 4.20 -4.75
C LEU A 34 7.33 2.87 -4.00
N SER A 35 6.40 2.51 -3.11
CA SER A 35 6.43 1.23 -2.39
C SER A 35 6.40 0.06 -3.38
N GLY A 36 5.45 0.04 -4.32
CA GLY A 36 5.37 -0.97 -5.37
C GLY A 36 6.62 -1.03 -6.26
N PHE A 37 7.15 0.14 -6.62
CA PHE A 37 8.37 0.26 -7.42
C PHE A 37 9.59 -0.36 -6.73
N VAL A 38 9.81 -0.06 -5.46
CA VAL A 38 10.95 -0.57 -4.67
C VAL A 38 10.79 -2.07 -4.34
N LEU A 39 9.53 -2.55 -4.23
CA LEU A 39 9.24 -3.95 -3.96
C LEU A 39 9.48 -4.88 -5.15
N TYR A 40 9.39 -4.38 -6.37
CA TYR A 40 9.49 -5.18 -7.60
C TYR A 40 10.68 -6.15 -7.59
N PRO A 41 11.94 -5.75 -7.37
CA PRO A 41 13.07 -6.69 -7.43
C PRO A 41 13.00 -7.81 -6.38
N GLN A 42 12.40 -7.53 -5.22
CA GLN A 42 12.25 -8.53 -4.15
C GLN A 42 11.14 -9.52 -4.49
N LEU A 43 10.02 -9.05 -5.05
CA LEU A 43 8.89 -9.85 -5.49
C LEU A 43 9.26 -10.75 -6.67
N ILE A 44 10.06 -10.26 -7.61
CA ILE A 44 10.58 -11.07 -8.71
C ILE A 44 11.50 -12.20 -8.19
N LYS A 45 12.31 -11.94 -7.16
CA LYS A 45 13.09 -13.03 -6.52
C LYS A 45 12.20 -14.10 -5.89
N VAL A 46 11.03 -13.73 -5.34
CA VAL A 46 10.05 -14.70 -4.84
C VAL A 46 9.43 -15.50 -5.97
N LEU A 47 9.05 -14.85 -7.08
CA LEU A 47 8.50 -15.51 -8.27
C LEU A 47 9.43 -16.59 -8.82
N TYR A 48 10.74 -16.34 -8.86
CA TYR A 48 11.72 -17.30 -9.37
C TYR A 48 12.16 -18.35 -8.35
N LYS A 49 12.15 -18.02 -7.05
CA LYS A 49 12.58 -18.93 -5.96
C LYS A 49 11.64 -18.80 -4.75
N LYS A 50 10.72 -19.76 -4.59
CA LYS A 50 9.76 -19.84 -3.47
C LYS A 50 10.40 -19.66 -2.08
N LYS A 51 11.64 -20.15 -1.88
CA LYS A 51 12.40 -20.00 -0.62
C LYS A 51 12.55 -18.54 -0.19
N ASN A 52 12.52 -17.59 -1.13
CA ASN A 52 12.66 -16.17 -0.83
C ASN A 52 11.40 -15.56 -0.17
N LEU A 53 10.26 -16.27 -0.17
CA LEU A 53 9.01 -15.79 0.43
C LEU A 53 9.16 -15.52 1.93
N ASN A 54 9.74 -16.47 2.68
CA ASN A 54 9.94 -16.31 4.13
C ASN A 54 10.88 -15.14 4.45
N ILE A 55 11.93 -14.97 3.62
CA ILE A 55 12.88 -13.86 3.78
C ILE A 55 12.17 -12.51 3.48
N PHE A 56 11.29 -12.50 2.48
CA PHE A 56 10.49 -11.33 2.13
C PHE A 56 9.60 -10.90 3.30
N TYR A 57 8.81 -11.82 3.88
CA TYR A 57 7.94 -11.54 5.01
C TYR A 57 8.73 -11.10 6.24
N LEU A 58 9.76 -11.85 6.61
CA LEU A 58 10.57 -11.53 7.79
C LEU A 58 11.16 -10.11 7.73
N ARG A 59 11.73 -9.73 6.59
CA ARG A 59 12.32 -8.38 6.41
C ARG A 59 11.29 -7.28 6.51
N ARG A 60 10.05 -7.51 6.02
CA ARG A 60 8.97 -6.51 6.05
C ARG A 60 8.40 -6.39 7.45
N TRP A 61 8.00 -7.50 8.04
CA TRP A 61 7.35 -7.51 9.33
C TRP A 61 8.25 -7.05 10.48
N ILE A 62 9.53 -7.40 10.49
CA ILE A 62 10.45 -6.85 11.50
C ILE A 62 10.62 -5.33 11.35
N ARG A 63 10.49 -4.81 10.16
CA ARG A 63 10.63 -3.37 9.90
C ARG A 63 9.39 -2.58 10.30
N THR A 64 8.18 -3.08 10.05
CA THR A 64 6.93 -2.32 10.16
C THR A 64 6.14 -2.65 11.43
N LEU A 65 5.95 -3.93 11.73
CA LEU A 65 5.04 -4.35 12.79
C LEU A 65 5.44 -3.94 14.22
N PRO A 66 6.73 -3.99 14.63
CA PRO A 66 7.09 -3.61 16.00
C PRO A 66 6.72 -2.16 16.34
N LEU A 67 7.04 -1.23 15.44
CA LEU A 67 6.69 0.18 15.61
C LEU A 67 5.18 0.39 15.54
N TYR A 68 4.50 -0.29 14.62
CA TYR A 68 3.04 -0.19 14.50
C TYR A 68 2.33 -0.61 15.78
N PHE A 69 2.65 -1.79 16.33
CA PHE A 69 2.01 -2.29 17.55
C PHE A 69 2.35 -1.44 18.77
N LEU A 70 3.58 -0.94 18.85
CA LEU A 70 3.96 -0.01 19.90
C LEU A 70 3.08 1.26 19.88
N MET A 71 2.92 1.86 18.69
CA MET A 71 2.09 3.06 18.53
C MET A 71 0.60 2.75 18.70
N LEU A 72 0.12 1.60 18.24
CA LEU A 72 -1.26 1.17 18.42
C LEU A 72 -1.60 1.05 19.92
N ILE A 73 -0.74 0.40 20.71
CA ILE A 73 -0.92 0.29 22.16
C ILE A 73 -0.90 1.67 22.81
N LEU A 74 0.08 2.49 22.49
CA LEU A 74 0.21 3.83 23.06
C LEU A 74 -1.03 4.69 22.78
N VAL A 75 -1.46 4.77 21.52
CA VAL A 75 -2.62 5.57 21.12
C VAL A 75 -3.91 5.00 21.73
N SER A 76 -4.08 3.67 21.75
CA SER A 76 -5.29 3.05 22.32
C SER A 76 -5.42 3.28 23.83
N VAL A 77 -4.31 3.30 24.57
CA VAL A 77 -4.31 3.65 26.00
C VAL A 77 -4.63 5.12 26.20
N LEU A 78 -4.01 6.03 25.44
CA LEU A 78 -4.27 7.47 25.53
C LEU A 78 -5.70 7.86 25.18
N THR A 79 -6.36 7.11 24.27
CA THR A 79 -7.74 7.37 23.85
C THR A 79 -8.78 6.53 24.60
N ASN A 80 -8.39 5.76 25.61
CA ASN A 80 -9.25 4.84 26.36
C ASN A 80 -9.95 3.79 25.49
N ASN A 81 -9.31 3.37 24.40
CA ASN A 81 -9.83 2.35 23.48
C ASN A 81 -9.08 1.00 23.58
N PHE A 82 -8.21 0.84 24.59
CA PHE A 82 -7.44 -0.39 24.79
C PHE A 82 -8.39 -1.57 25.08
N PHE A 83 -8.17 -2.70 24.39
CA PHE A 83 -9.05 -3.88 24.38
C PHE A 83 -10.50 -3.66 23.90
N SER A 84 -10.81 -2.55 23.23
CA SER A 84 -12.09 -2.37 22.54
C SER A 84 -12.20 -3.28 21.30
N LEU A 85 -13.42 -3.49 20.80
CA LEU A 85 -13.63 -4.22 19.54
C LEU A 85 -12.89 -3.53 18.36
N ASP A 86 -12.83 -2.19 18.37
CA ASP A 86 -12.11 -1.44 17.34
C ASP A 86 -10.59 -1.63 17.46
N PHE A 87 -10.04 -1.74 18.69
CA PHE A 87 -8.63 -2.09 18.89
C PHE A 87 -8.25 -3.39 18.18
N PHE A 88 -9.06 -4.45 18.32
CA PHE A 88 -8.78 -5.71 17.63
C PHE A 88 -8.89 -5.58 16.10
N LYS A 89 -9.76 -4.73 15.57
CA LYS A 89 -9.81 -4.45 14.13
C LYS A 89 -8.51 -3.81 13.62
N TYR A 90 -7.90 -2.94 14.42
CA TYR A 90 -6.56 -2.41 14.13
C TYR A 90 -5.47 -3.46 14.22
N VAL A 91 -5.49 -4.35 15.24
CA VAL A 91 -4.53 -5.45 15.37
C VAL A 91 -4.49 -6.33 14.10
N PHE A 92 -5.65 -6.58 13.49
CA PHE A 92 -5.78 -7.40 12.29
C PHE A 92 -5.79 -6.59 10.98
N PHE A 93 -5.54 -5.28 11.02
CA PHE A 93 -5.53 -4.39 9.86
C PHE A 93 -6.85 -4.30 9.08
N ILE A 94 -7.98 -4.73 9.66
CA ILE A 94 -9.29 -4.76 8.99
C ILE A 94 -10.12 -3.48 9.18
N GLN A 95 -9.61 -2.47 9.88
CA GLN A 95 -10.33 -1.23 10.23
C GLN A 95 -10.92 -0.49 9.02
N LYS A 96 -10.35 -0.63 7.83
CA LYS A 96 -10.83 -0.02 6.57
C LYS A 96 -11.13 -1.05 5.48
N ALA A 97 -11.42 -2.31 5.87
CA ALA A 97 -11.78 -3.37 4.92
C ALA A 97 -13.20 -3.20 4.35
N ALA A 98 -14.12 -2.60 5.12
CA ALA A 98 -15.48 -2.29 4.69
C ALA A 98 -15.92 -0.91 5.23
N PRO A 99 -16.93 -0.26 4.60
CA PRO A 99 -17.51 0.98 5.10
C PRO A 99 -18.07 0.78 6.51
N ASN A 100 -17.90 1.80 7.36
CA ASN A 100 -18.47 1.84 8.72
C ASN A 100 -18.13 0.63 9.61
N LEU A 101 -17.01 -0.05 9.31
CA LEU A 101 -16.58 -1.23 10.07
C LEU A 101 -16.12 -0.85 11.49
N ILE A 102 -15.51 0.32 11.68
CA ILE A 102 -15.10 0.83 12.99
C ILE A 102 -16.08 1.90 13.50
N ALA A 103 -16.41 1.83 14.77
CA ALA A 103 -17.25 2.83 15.42
C ALA A 103 -16.43 4.05 15.89
N ASN A 104 -15.20 3.82 16.36
CA ASN A 104 -14.29 4.87 16.81
C ASN A 104 -12.95 4.77 16.06
N ASP A 105 -12.70 5.75 15.16
CA ASP A 105 -11.45 5.87 14.42
C ASP A 105 -10.38 6.60 15.27
N PHE A 106 -9.91 5.93 16.33
CA PHE A 106 -8.94 6.52 17.28
C PHE A 106 -7.50 6.55 16.73
N TYR A 107 -7.20 5.82 15.67
CA TYR A 107 -5.89 5.80 15.02
C TYR A 107 -6.00 5.93 13.50
N PRO A 108 -6.51 7.07 13.00
CA PRO A 108 -6.85 7.22 11.58
C PRO A 108 -5.66 7.07 10.64
N VAL A 109 -4.44 7.43 11.05
CA VAL A 109 -3.24 7.34 10.19
C VAL A 109 -2.88 5.89 9.81
N ALA A 110 -3.34 4.90 10.57
CA ALA A 110 -3.03 3.49 10.36
C ALA A 110 -3.61 2.88 9.05
N TRP A 111 -4.54 3.57 8.37
CA TRP A 111 -5.15 3.06 7.15
C TRP A 111 -4.15 2.76 6.02
N SER A 112 -3.13 3.59 5.88
CA SER A 112 -2.13 3.41 4.82
C SER A 112 -1.28 2.16 5.04
N LEU A 113 -0.94 1.85 6.29
CA LEU A 113 -0.20 0.63 6.61
C LEU A 113 -1.04 -0.64 6.36
N SER A 114 -2.37 -0.57 6.61
CA SER A 114 -3.25 -1.72 6.31
C SER A 114 -3.20 -2.09 4.83
N ILE A 115 -3.20 -1.11 3.92
CA ILE A 115 -3.09 -1.35 2.49
C ILE A 115 -1.77 -2.05 2.16
N GLU A 116 -0.66 -1.57 2.72
CA GLU A 116 0.65 -2.18 2.50
C GLU A 116 0.73 -3.61 3.04
N GLU A 117 0.23 -3.87 4.27
CA GLU A 117 0.28 -5.19 4.88
C GLU A 117 -0.58 -6.21 4.11
N TYR A 118 -1.78 -5.83 3.64
CA TYR A 118 -2.57 -6.68 2.75
C TYR A 118 -1.85 -6.96 1.42
N PHE A 119 -1.22 -5.94 0.83
CA PHE A 119 -0.42 -6.13 -0.37
C PHE A 119 0.75 -7.09 -0.11
N TYR A 120 1.49 -6.89 0.99
CA TYR A 120 2.63 -7.77 1.34
C TYR A 120 2.18 -9.20 1.61
N LEU A 121 1.01 -9.39 2.24
CA LEU A 121 0.50 -10.72 2.55
C LEU A 121 0.06 -11.47 1.29
N PHE A 122 -0.76 -10.87 0.45
CA PHE A 122 -1.42 -11.57 -0.66
C PHE A 122 -0.62 -11.56 -1.96
N PHE A 123 0.03 -10.45 -2.30
CA PHE A 123 0.63 -10.29 -3.61
C PHE A 123 1.78 -11.27 -3.91
N PRO A 124 2.70 -11.58 -2.97
CA PRO A 124 3.72 -12.61 -3.22
C PRO A 124 3.14 -14.00 -3.44
N ILE A 125 2.03 -14.33 -2.77
CA ILE A 125 1.32 -15.61 -2.96
C ILE A 125 0.69 -15.65 -4.35
N ILE A 126 0.01 -14.56 -4.75
CA ILE A 126 -0.56 -14.44 -6.10
C ILE A 126 0.54 -14.62 -7.15
N LEU A 127 1.68 -13.96 -6.99
CA LEU A 127 2.81 -14.11 -7.91
C LEU A 127 3.30 -15.55 -8.03
N LEU A 128 3.33 -16.32 -6.94
CA LEU A 128 3.75 -17.74 -6.96
C LEU A 128 2.75 -18.64 -7.69
N LEU A 129 1.49 -18.23 -7.79
CA LEU A 129 0.45 -18.95 -8.53
C LEU A 129 0.45 -18.62 -10.02
N LEU A 130 1.12 -17.53 -10.42
CA LEU A 130 1.18 -17.09 -11.80
C LEU A 130 2.33 -17.75 -12.58
N ASN A 131 2.10 -17.98 -13.87
CA ASN A 131 3.15 -18.44 -14.80
C ASN A 131 4.19 -17.33 -15.00
N LYS A 132 5.48 -17.71 -14.93
CA LYS A 132 6.61 -16.78 -15.07
C LYS A 132 6.65 -16.02 -16.39
N GLU A 133 6.03 -16.57 -17.42
CA GLU A 133 6.00 -15.93 -18.75
C GLU A 133 4.90 -14.87 -18.88
N ASN A 134 3.76 -15.08 -18.22
CA ASN A 134 2.58 -14.24 -18.39
C ASN A 134 2.21 -13.38 -17.14
N TYR A 135 3.01 -13.45 -16.07
CA TYR A 135 2.66 -12.77 -14.80
C TYR A 135 2.34 -11.29 -15.00
N ILE A 136 3.13 -10.59 -15.83
CA ILE A 136 2.93 -9.15 -16.02
C ILE A 136 1.61 -8.83 -16.73
N LYS A 137 1.20 -9.64 -17.72
CA LYS A 137 -0.08 -9.45 -18.42
C LYS A 137 -1.25 -9.61 -17.45
N ILE A 138 -1.16 -10.60 -16.57
CA ILE A 138 -2.18 -10.86 -15.55
C ILE A 138 -2.21 -9.73 -14.53
N ILE A 139 -1.04 -9.23 -14.09
CA ILE A 139 -0.98 -8.09 -13.15
C ILE A 139 -1.57 -6.83 -13.77
N VAL A 140 -1.27 -6.54 -15.04
CA VAL A 140 -1.87 -5.40 -15.76
C VAL A 140 -3.38 -5.58 -15.89
N PHE A 141 -3.87 -6.79 -16.13
CA PHE A 141 -5.30 -7.08 -16.14
C PHE A 141 -5.95 -6.88 -14.78
N ILE A 142 -5.30 -7.35 -13.69
CA ILE A 142 -5.77 -7.13 -12.31
C ILE A 142 -5.80 -5.63 -12.00
N LEU A 143 -4.77 -4.88 -12.37
CA LEU A 143 -4.70 -3.43 -12.19
C LEU A 143 -5.88 -2.74 -12.91
N PHE A 144 -6.13 -3.11 -14.16
CA PHE A 144 -7.25 -2.57 -14.93
C PHE A 144 -8.61 -2.90 -14.27
N ALA A 145 -8.80 -4.14 -13.81
CA ALA A 145 -10.00 -4.55 -13.09
C ALA A 145 -10.20 -3.75 -11.79
N LEU A 146 -9.14 -3.52 -11.01
CA LEU A 146 -9.20 -2.69 -9.79
C LEU A 146 -9.59 -1.24 -10.11
N ILE A 147 -9.06 -0.66 -11.18
CA ILE A 147 -9.43 0.68 -11.62
C ILE A 147 -10.91 0.74 -12.01
N LEU A 148 -11.42 -0.25 -12.76
CA LEU A 148 -12.84 -0.33 -13.11
C LEU A 148 -13.74 -0.47 -11.88
N ILE A 149 -13.36 -1.35 -10.93
CA ILE A 149 -14.08 -1.50 -9.65
C ILE A 149 -14.11 -0.17 -8.92
N LYS A 150 -12.98 0.51 -8.82
CA LYS A 150 -12.86 1.81 -8.16
C LYS A 150 -13.74 2.87 -8.83
N MET A 151 -13.79 2.89 -10.16
CA MET A 151 -14.70 3.78 -10.91
C MET A 151 -16.17 3.44 -10.64
N PHE A 152 -16.52 2.16 -10.56
CA PHE A 152 -17.89 1.73 -10.24
C PHE A 152 -18.30 2.17 -8.82
N PHE A 153 -17.41 2.08 -7.84
CA PHE A 153 -17.68 2.52 -6.48
C PHE A 153 -17.61 4.05 -6.30
N ALA A 154 -17.13 4.79 -7.30
CA ALA A 154 -17.11 6.25 -7.26
C ALA A 154 -18.55 6.79 -7.18
N GLY A 155 -18.85 7.52 -6.10
CA GLY A 155 -20.20 8.05 -5.83
C GLY A 155 -21.17 7.07 -5.13
N LEU A 156 -20.85 5.79 -4.99
CA LEU A 156 -21.68 4.82 -4.25
C LEU A 156 -21.27 4.69 -2.77
N VAL A 157 -20.03 5.02 -2.44
CA VAL A 157 -19.50 4.96 -1.07
C VAL A 157 -19.07 6.34 -0.60
N GLU A 158 -19.02 6.52 0.72
CA GLU A 158 -18.55 7.76 1.32
C GLU A 158 -17.14 8.13 0.82
N SER A 159 -16.93 9.41 0.59
CA SER A 159 -15.65 9.95 0.07
C SER A 159 -14.44 9.53 0.93
N ASN A 160 -14.62 9.47 2.25
CA ASN A 160 -13.58 9.03 3.17
C ASN A 160 -13.20 7.56 2.96
N PHE A 161 -14.21 6.66 2.86
CA PHE A 161 -13.96 5.24 2.59
C PHE A 161 -13.40 5.01 1.19
N TYR A 162 -13.89 5.74 0.18
CA TYR A 162 -13.33 5.67 -1.17
C TYR A 162 -11.84 5.98 -1.20
N ARG A 163 -11.37 6.87 -0.32
CA ARG A 163 -9.97 7.28 -0.21
C ARG A 163 -9.12 6.34 0.66
N THR A 164 -9.69 5.78 1.72
CA THR A 164 -8.94 5.03 2.74
C THR A 164 -9.21 3.52 2.72
N GLY A 165 -10.20 3.09 1.92
CA GLY A 165 -10.59 1.69 1.84
C GLY A 165 -9.47 0.78 1.34
N THR A 166 -9.11 -0.23 2.13
CA THR A 166 -7.93 -1.05 1.93
C THR A 166 -7.85 -1.66 0.54
N PHE A 167 -8.93 -2.26 0.07
CA PHE A 167 -8.94 -2.95 -1.23
C PHE A 167 -9.02 -2.01 -2.42
N LEU A 168 -9.60 -0.80 -2.24
CA LEU A 168 -9.73 0.19 -3.30
C LEU A 168 -8.41 0.90 -3.65
N ARG A 169 -7.37 0.70 -2.85
CA ARG A 169 -6.09 1.42 -2.97
C ARG A 169 -4.89 0.54 -3.35
N LEU A 170 -5.12 -0.76 -3.53
CA LEU A 170 -4.08 -1.69 -4.00
C LEU A 170 -3.59 -1.37 -5.41
N ASP A 171 -4.40 -0.68 -6.22
CA ASP A 171 -4.07 -0.21 -7.56
C ASP A 171 -2.80 0.65 -7.58
N ALA A 172 -2.64 1.59 -6.64
CA ALA A 172 -1.50 2.49 -6.60
C ALA A 172 -0.15 1.74 -6.42
N ILE A 173 -0.12 0.71 -5.55
CA ILE A 173 1.08 -0.11 -5.37
C ILE A 173 1.38 -0.93 -6.63
N LEU A 174 0.35 -1.49 -7.27
CA LEU A 174 0.50 -2.25 -8.53
C LEU A 174 1.01 -1.37 -9.67
N VAL A 175 0.58 -0.12 -9.76
CA VAL A 175 1.12 0.87 -10.71
C VAL A 175 2.64 0.98 -10.56
N GLY A 176 3.14 1.14 -9.33
CA GLY A 176 4.58 1.19 -9.07
C GLY A 176 5.33 -0.06 -9.51
N PHE A 177 4.75 -1.24 -9.24
CA PHE A 177 5.29 -2.52 -9.69
C PHE A 177 5.39 -2.62 -11.22
N VAL A 178 4.34 -2.22 -11.93
CA VAL A 178 4.28 -2.25 -13.41
C VAL A 178 5.28 -1.25 -14.01
N ILE A 179 5.37 -0.04 -13.46
CA ILE A 179 6.34 0.98 -13.91
C ILE A 179 7.77 0.43 -13.81
N HIS A 180 8.16 -0.19 -12.68
CA HIS A 180 9.50 -0.76 -12.53
C HIS A 180 9.78 -1.80 -13.60
N HIS A 181 8.85 -2.72 -13.85
CA HIS A 181 9.00 -3.76 -14.87
C HIS A 181 9.32 -3.18 -16.25
N PHE A 182 8.59 -2.16 -16.69
CA PHE A 182 8.81 -1.54 -17.99
C PHE A 182 10.12 -0.75 -18.05
N ILE A 183 10.48 -0.03 -17.00
CA ILE A 183 11.76 0.68 -16.93
C ILE A 183 12.93 -0.30 -17.00
N GLU A 184 12.89 -1.41 -16.26
CA GLU A 184 13.93 -2.44 -16.31
C GLU A 184 14.11 -2.98 -17.72
N LYS A 185 13.01 -3.30 -18.43
CA LYS A 185 13.07 -3.73 -19.83
C LYS A 185 13.73 -2.69 -20.74
N ILE A 186 13.33 -1.42 -20.63
CA ILE A 186 13.90 -0.34 -21.45
C ILE A 186 15.41 -0.20 -21.21
N LEU A 187 15.85 -0.28 -19.96
CA LEU A 187 17.26 -0.19 -19.59
C LEU A 187 18.08 -1.39 -20.13
N VAL A 188 17.51 -2.58 -20.11
CA VAL A 188 18.15 -3.78 -20.68
C VAL A 188 18.33 -3.64 -22.19
N TYR A 189 17.34 -3.11 -22.90
CA TYR A 189 17.44 -2.89 -24.35
C TYR A 189 18.45 -1.79 -24.73
N LYS A 190 18.69 -0.80 -23.88
CA LYS A 190 19.64 0.29 -24.12
C LYS A 190 21.10 -0.08 -23.84
N LYS A 191 21.37 -1.08 -23.01
CA LYS A 191 22.75 -1.50 -22.68
C LYS A 191 23.62 -1.89 -23.90
N PRO A 192 23.15 -2.61 -24.93
CA PRO A 192 23.98 -2.92 -26.07
C PRO A 192 24.30 -1.71 -26.96
N LEU A 193 23.49 -0.64 -26.92
CA LEU A 193 23.72 0.57 -27.72
C LEU A 193 24.82 1.50 -27.14
N ILE A 194 25.12 1.38 -25.86
CA ILE A 194 26.12 2.25 -25.17
C ILE A 194 27.52 1.61 -25.17
N PHE A 195 27.62 0.28 -25.36
CA PHE A 195 28.89 -0.45 -25.43
C PHE A 195 29.31 -0.86 -26.84
N GLY A 196 28.61 -0.39 -27.87
CA GLY A 196 28.84 -0.66 -29.28
C GLY A 196 29.38 0.55 -30.08
N LEU A 197 29.95 1.56 -29.40
CA LEU A 197 30.67 2.69 -30.01
C LEU A 197 32.11 2.72 -29.53
#